data_601f6a4ee26b52619bfa3fc1a9e29a0e
#
_entry.id   601f6a4ee26b52619bfa3fc1a9e29a0e
#
_cell.length_a   1.000
_cell.length_b   1.000
_cell.length_c   1.000
_cell.angle_alpha   90.00
_cell.angle_beta   90.00
_cell.angle_gamma   90.00
#
_symmetry.space_group_name_H-M   'P 1'
#
loop_
_entity.id
_entity.type
_entity.pdbx_description
1 polymer ?
#
loop_
_entity_poly.entity_id
_entity_poly.type
_entity_poly.pdbx_seq_one_letter_code
_entity_poly.pdbx_strand_id
1 'polypeptide(L)'
;LNMLGKRETDIYGTRTLDQITSDLEKKINDKSLSLDFFQSNHEGEILDFMHKNNNKVDGCIINAGALTHSSTALHDAIKSVDFPCVEVHMSNIYSRKESWRQKSLIAPAVIGTVQGFGEESYKAALELLVQYIRN
;
A
#
# COMPACT_ATOMS: atom_id res chain seq x y z
N LEU A 1 5.11 5.98 7.20
CA LEU A 1 5.88 5.78 5.96
C LEU A 1 6.82 6.93 5.62
N ASN A 2 6.44 8.18 5.95
CA ASN A 2 7.32 9.33 5.72
C ASN A 2 8.62 9.28 6.51
N MET A 3 8.71 8.43 7.54
CA MET A 3 9.90 8.25 8.36
C MET A 3 10.78 7.08 7.92
N LEU A 4 10.46 6.43 6.81
CA LEU A 4 11.30 5.37 6.26
C LEU A 4 12.72 5.87 6.01
N GLY A 5 13.71 5.03 6.33
CA GLY A 5 15.11 5.37 6.25
C GLY A 5 15.64 6.13 7.47
N LYS A 6 14.77 6.56 8.37
CA LYS A 6 15.10 7.40 9.52
C LYS A 6 14.88 6.71 10.88
N ARG A 7 14.15 5.59 10.90
CA ARG A 7 13.86 4.83 12.12
C ARG A 7 13.92 3.34 11.84
N GLU A 8 14.23 2.55 12.87
CA GLU A 8 14.23 1.08 12.80
C GLU A 8 14.90 0.55 11.52
N THR A 9 16.09 1.09 11.21
CA THR A 9 16.79 0.80 9.96
C THR A 9 17.21 -0.66 9.83
N ASP A 10 17.35 -1.36 10.93
CA ASP A 10 17.61 -2.79 10.96
C ASP A 10 16.42 -3.64 10.48
N ILE A 11 15.20 -3.10 10.59
CA ILE A 11 13.96 -3.76 10.13
C ILE A 11 13.59 -3.29 8.73
N TYR A 12 13.57 -1.97 8.49
CA TYR A 12 13.02 -1.36 7.27
C TYR A 12 14.09 -0.84 6.31
N GLY A 13 15.40 -0.91 6.70
CA GLY A 13 16.50 -0.40 5.91
C GLY A 13 16.65 1.11 6.00
N THR A 14 17.58 1.66 5.21
CA THR A 14 17.93 3.08 5.23
C THR A 14 17.29 3.88 4.08
N ARG A 15 16.63 3.23 3.15
CA ARG A 15 16.02 3.90 1.99
C ARG A 15 14.77 4.66 2.40
N THR A 16 14.65 5.88 1.89
CA THR A 16 13.49 6.74 2.13
C THR A 16 12.32 6.33 1.23
N LEU A 17 11.10 6.78 1.58
CA LEU A 17 9.92 6.54 0.75
C LEU A 17 10.10 7.12 -0.66
N ASP A 18 10.67 8.33 -0.78
CA ASP A 18 10.92 8.94 -2.10
C ASP A 18 11.86 8.11 -2.96
N GLN A 19 12.89 7.52 -2.36
CA GLN A 19 13.80 6.62 -3.08
C GLN A 19 13.09 5.36 -3.55
N ILE A 20 12.23 4.79 -2.70
CA ILE A 20 11.46 3.59 -3.03
C ILE A 20 10.48 3.88 -4.17
N THR A 21 9.73 4.97 -4.10
CA THR A 21 8.75 5.31 -5.15
C THR A 21 9.43 5.66 -6.48
N SER A 22 10.56 6.38 -6.43
CA SER A 22 11.34 6.69 -7.63
C SER A 22 11.86 5.43 -8.31
N ASP A 23 12.36 4.47 -7.53
CA ASP A 23 12.83 3.19 -8.07
C ASP A 23 11.68 2.36 -8.63
N LEU A 24 10.52 2.39 -8.00
CA LEU A 24 9.35 1.68 -8.51
C LEU A 24 8.96 2.20 -9.88
N GLU A 25 8.94 3.51 -10.08
CA GLU A 25 8.67 4.10 -11.40
C GLU A 25 9.68 3.62 -12.46
N LYS A 26 10.97 3.57 -12.09
CA LYS A 26 12.03 3.13 -13.01
C LYS A 26 11.95 1.64 -13.32
N LYS A 27 11.60 0.81 -12.34
CA LYS A 27 11.51 -0.64 -12.50
C LYS A 27 10.29 -1.08 -13.29
N ILE A 28 9.22 -0.29 -13.28
CA ILE A 28 8.03 -0.56 -14.07
C ILE A 28 8.27 -0.03 -15.47
N ASN A 29 8.71 -0.93 -16.35
CA ASN A 29 9.00 -0.59 -17.74
C ASN A 29 7.76 -0.84 -18.61
N ASP A 30 6.65 -0.21 -18.27
CA ASP A 30 5.39 -0.32 -19.01
C ASP A 30 4.83 1.08 -19.24
N LYS A 31 4.95 1.56 -20.48
CA LYS A 31 4.51 2.92 -20.85
C LYS A 31 2.99 3.10 -20.83
N SER A 32 2.24 2.00 -20.75
CA SER A 32 0.79 2.06 -20.63
C SER A 32 0.33 2.32 -19.19
N LEU A 33 1.25 2.28 -18.22
CA LEU A 33 0.96 2.55 -16.82
C LEU A 33 1.29 3.99 -16.46
N SER A 34 0.39 4.61 -15.73
CA SER A 34 0.60 5.91 -15.10
C SER A 34 0.46 5.73 -13.59
N LEU A 35 1.47 6.13 -12.83
CA LEU A 35 1.51 5.94 -11.38
C LEU A 35 1.39 7.30 -10.68
N ASP A 36 0.42 7.41 -9.78
CA ASP A 36 0.30 8.51 -8.85
C ASP A 36 0.66 8.02 -7.45
N PHE A 37 1.42 8.82 -6.71
CA PHE A 37 1.84 8.50 -5.36
C PHE A 37 1.22 9.46 -4.37
N PHE A 38 0.79 8.94 -3.23
CA PHE A 38 0.21 9.73 -2.15
C PHE A 38 0.67 9.17 -0.80
N GLN A 39 1.00 10.05 0.12
CA GLN A 39 1.33 9.68 1.50
C GLN A 39 0.76 10.74 2.43
N SER A 40 0.14 10.33 3.52
CA SER A 40 -0.34 11.23 4.56
C SER A 40 -0.32 10.51 5.91
N ASN A 41 -0.09 11.28 6.96
CA ASN A 41 -0.24 10.84 8.35
C ASN A 41 -1.68 11.04 8.84
N HIS A 42 -2.55 11.63 8.03
CA HIS A 42 -3.93 11.95 8.40
C HIS A 42 -4.89 10.99 7.74
N GLU A 43 -5.61 10.22 8.55
CA GLU A 43 -6.59 9.25 8.07
C GLU A 43 -7.62 9.89 7.12
N GLY A 44 -8.17 11.05 7.50
CA GLY A 44 -9.16 11.75 6.68
C GLY A 44 -8.64 12.14 5.30
N GLU A 45 -7.38 12.54 5.19
CA GLU A 45 -6.78 12.86 3.90
C GLU A 45 -6.68 11.63 2.99
N ILE A 46 -6.36 10.47 3.57
CA ILE A 46 -6.29 9.21 2.82
C ILE A 46 -7.69 8.83 2.31
N LEU A 47 -8.70 8.93 3.15
CA LEU A 47 -10.08 8.64 2.76
C LEU A 47 -10.53 9.58 1.65
N ASP A 48 -10.27 10.87 1.79
CA ASP A 48 -10.64 11.88 0.79
C ASP A 48 -9.93 11.63 -0.53
N PHE A 49 -8.65 11.25 -0.49
CA PHE A 49 -7.89 10.92 -1.68
C PHE A 49 -8.48 9.71 -2.40
N MET A 50 -8.85 8.68 -1.67
CA MET A 50 -9.48 7.49 -2.25
C MET A 50 -10.82 7.83 -2.91
N HIS A 51 -11.67 8.56 -2.20
CA HIS A 51 -12.98 8.95 -2.74
C HIS A 51 -12.86 9.85 -3.96
N LYS A 52 -11.91 10.78 -3.95
CA LYS A 52 -11.64 11.69 -5.07
C LYS A 52 -11.23 10.94 -6.33
N ASN A 53 -10.55 9.82 -6.18
CA ASN A 53 -10.07 9.02 -7.31
C ASN A 53 -11.06 7.96 -7.79
N ASN A 54 -12.24 7.88 -7.19
CA ASN A 54 -13.29 7.00 -7.65
C ASN A 54 -13.66 7.36 -9.11
N ASN A 55 -13.76 6.35 -9.95
CA ASN A 55 -13.98 6.50 -11.42
C ASN A 55 -12.83 7.18 -12.17
N LYS A 56 -11.65 7.33 -11.55
CA LYS A 56 -10.50 8.01 -12.17
C LYS A 56 -9.26 7.14 -12.27
N VAL A 57 -9.16 6.11 -11.46
CA VAL A 57 -8.02 5.18 -11.46
C VAL A 57 -8.52 3.75 -11.65
N ASP A 58 -7.62 2.89 -12.14
CA ASP A 58 -7.95 1.50 -12.44
C ASP A 58 -7.62 0.56 -11.26
N GLY A 59 -6.85 1.03 -10.31
CA GLY A 59 -6.49 0.23 -9.14
C GLY A 59 -5.61 0.98 -8.17
N CYS A 60 -5.39 0.36 -7.02
CA CYS A 60 -4.61 0.96 -5.93
C CYS A 60 -3.79 -0.11 -5.22
N ILE A 61 -2.55 0.21 -4.91
CA ILE A 61 -1.81 -0.54 -3.89
C ILE A 61 -1.68 0.36 -2.66
N ILE A 62 -1.93 -0.20 -1.48
CA ILE A 62 -1.97 0.58 -0.26
C ILE A 62 -1.13 -0.05 0.84
N ASN A 63 -0.20 0.73 1.39
CA ASN A 63 0.46 0.43 2.65
C ASN A 63 -0.10 1.38 3.70
N ALA A 64 -1.04 0.89 4.49
CA ALA A 64 -1.75 1.72 5.45
C ALA A 64 -0.95 1.97 6.75
N GLY A 65 0.23 1.34 6.90
CA GLY A 65 1.02 1.50 8.12
C GLY A 65 0.22 1.07 9.34
N ALA A 66 0.26 1.85 10.40
CA ALA A 66 -0.45 1.54 11.64
C ALA A 66 -1.98 1.59 11.47
N LEU A 67 -2.50 2.33 10.48
CA LEU A 67 -3.93 2.35 10.18
C LEU A 67 -4.46 0.99 9.74
N THR A 68 -3.60 0.10 9.28
CA THR A 68 -3.93 -1.29 8.97
C THR A 68 -4.61 -1.97 10.14
N HIS A 69 -4.19 -1.65 11.37
CA HIS A 69 -4.64 -2.32 12.60
C HIS A 69 -5.75 -1.58 13.32
N SER A 70 -6.08 -0.35 12.91
CA SER A 70 -6.98 0.52 13.66
C SER A 70 -8.11 1.16 12.85
N SER A 71 -7.99 1.22 11.52
CA SER A 71 -8.92 2.01 10.72
C SER A 71 -10.05 1.18 10.13
N THR A 72 -11.20 1.19 10.79
CA THR A 72 -12.44 0.68 10.19
C THR A 72 -12.92 1.61 9.08
N ALA A 73 -12.65 2.92 9.18
CA ALA A 73 -13.01 3.88 8.15
C ALA A 73 -12.28 3.60 6.83
N LEU A 74 -11.01 3.22 6.89
CA LEU A 74 -10.25 2.86 5.70
C LEU A 74 -10.77 1.56 5.08
N HIS A 75 -11.13 0.57 5.90
CA HIS A 75 -11.80 -0.64 5.44
C HIS A 75 -13.06 -0.29 4.62
N ASP A 76 -13.90 0.58 5.16
CA ASP A 76 -15.14 0.98 4.50
C ASP A 76 -14.86 1.78 3.22
N ALA A 77 -13.85 2.64 3.22
CA ALA A 77 -13.47 3.40 2.03
C ALA A 77 -13.02 2.48 0.90
N ILE A 78 -12.21 1.47 1.20
CA ILE A 78 -11.76 0.49 0.20
C ILE A 78 -12.95 -0.23 -0.41
N LYS A 79 -13.92 -0.61 0.40
CA LYS A 79 -15.13 -1.29 -0.10
C LYS A 79 -16.05 -0.37 -0.91
N SER A 80 -15.99 0.93 -0.70
CA SER A 80 -16.90 1.88 -1.35
C SER A 80 -16.42 2.38 -2.71
N VAL A 81 -15.12 2.25 -3.01
CA VAL A 81 -14.59 2.68 -4.30
C VAL A 81 -14.76 1.59 -5.36
N ASP A 82 -14.77 2.00 -6.63
CA ASP A 82 -15.02 1.10 -7.76
C ASP A 82 -13.75 0.43 -8.33
N PHE A 83 -12.60 0.71 -7.74
CA PHE A 83 -11.34 0.13 -8.20
C PHE A 83 -10.80 -0.90 -7.20
N PRO A 84 -10.15 -1.97 -7.69
CA PRO A 84 -9.55 -2.98 -6.81
C PRO A 84 -8.33 -2.44 -6.08
N CYS A 85 -8.14 -2.92 -4.85
CA CYS A 85 -7.00 -2.55 -4.01
C CYS A 85 -6.21 -3.78 -3.59
N VAL A 86 -4.89 -3.65 -3.53
CA VAL A 86 -3.98 -4.65 -2.96
C VAL A 86 -3.32 -4.04 -1.74
N GLU A 87 -3.38 -4.75 -0.63
CA GLU A 87 -2.67 -4.37 0.59
C GLU A 87 -1.21 -4.78 0.50
N VAL A 88 -0.28 -3.88 0.86
CA VAL A 88 1.14 -4.15 0.82
C VAL A 88 1.81 -3.75 2.12
N HIS A 89 2.74 -4.58 2.60
CA HIS A 89 3.60 -4.29 3.74
C HIS A 89 5.02 -4.74 3.40
N MET A 90 6.01 -3.95 3.84
CA MET A 90 7.41 -4.31 3.62
C MET A 90 7.83 -5.50 4.49
N SER A 91 7.35 -5.55 5.75
CA SER A 91 7.63 -6.65 6.66
C SER A 91 6.47 -7.65 6.66
N ASN A 92 6.75 -8.86 7.16
CA ASN A 92 5.70 -9.84 7.41
C ASN A 92 4.99 -9.47 8.71
N ILE A 93 3.74 -9.01 8.63
CA ILE A 93 3.00 -8.55 9.82
C ILE A 93 2.75 -9.68 10.82
N TYR A 94 2.70 -10.93 10.36
CA TYR A 94 2.46 -12.10 11.24
C TYR A 94 3.68 -12.46 12.09
N SER A 95 4.85 -11.94 11.77
CA SER A 95 6.06 -12.16 12.57
C SER A 95 6.26 -11.11 13.68
N ARG A 96 5.34 -10.15 13.78
CA ARG A 96 5.42 -9.09 14.79
C ARG A 96 5.06 -9.63 16.17
N LYS A 97 5.60 -8.99 17.23
CA LYS A 97 5.46 -9.46 18.61
C LYS A 97 4.06 -9.19 19.18
N GLU A 98 3.55 -7.99 18.95
CA GLU A 98 2.24 -7.59 19.48
C GLU A 98 1.13 -8.20 18.62
N SER A 99 0.16 -8.84 19.26
CA SER A 99 -0.92 -9.52 18.54
C SER A 99 -1.75 -8.57 17.68
N TRP A 100 -1.95 -7.32 18.14
CA TRP A 100 -2.73 -6.34 17.38
C TRP A 100 -2.01 -5.90 16.10
N ARG A 101 -0.67 -6.01 16.04
CA ARG A 101 0.11 -5.72 14.84
C ARG A 101 0.05 -6.82 13.80
N GLN A 102 -0.47 -7.98 14.17
CA GLN A 102 -0.61 -9.14 13.28
C GLN A 102 -1.96 -9.16 12.58
N LYS A 103 -2.88 -8.26 12.94
CA LYS A 103 -4.24 -8.22 12.38
C LYS A 103 -4.39 -7.06 11.42
N SER A 104 -4.97 -7.34 10.26
CA SER A 104 -5.31 -6.29 9.30
C SER A 104 -6.81 -6.12 9.24
N LEU A 105 -7.29 -4.92 9.55
CA LEU A 105 -8.71 -4.57 9.42
C LEU A 105 -9.08 -4.32 7.95
N ILE A 106 -8.10 -4.05 7.09
CA ILE A 106 -8.37 -3.77 5.68
C ILE A 106 -8.23 -5.03 4.80
N ALA A 107 -7.57 -6.07 5.28
CA ALA A 107 -7.38 -7.30 4.50
C ALA A 107 -8.68 -7.89 3.94
N PRO A 108 -9.79 -7.92 4.68
CA PRO A 108 -11.05 -8.43 4.12
C PRO A 108 -11.64 -7.57 3.01
N ALA A 109 -11.20 -6.32 2.86
CA ALA A 109 -11.75 -5.39 1.86
C ALA A 109 -10.94 -5.35 0.57
N VAL A 110 -9.71 -5.88 0.56
CA VAL A 110 -8.84 -5.86 -0.62
C VAL A 110 -8.93 -7.17 -1.39
N ILE A 111 -8.44 -7.17 -2.64
CA ILE A 111 -8.43 -8.40 -3.47
C ILE A 111 -7.30 -9.36 -3.07
N GLY A 112 -6.25 -8.85 -2.44
CA GLY A 112 -5.13 -9.67 -1.99
C GLY A 112 -4.13 -8.85 -1.20
N THR A 113 -3.16 -9.54 -0.59
CA THR A 113 -2.11 -8.90 0.20
C THR A 113 -0.74 -9.41 -0.26
N VAL A 114 0.25 -8.51 -0.23
CA VAL A 114 1.66 -8.84 -0.49
C VAL A 114 2.47 -8.25 0.65
N GLN A 115 3.29 -9.08 1.31
CA GLN A 115 4.07 -8.60 2.45
C GLN A 115 5.32 -9.42 2.68
N GLY A 116 6.31 -8.81 3.33
CA GLY A 116 7.48 -9.54 3.83
C GLY A 116 8.71 -9.50 2.94
N PHE A 117 8.66 -8.84 1.79
CA PHE A 117 9.76 -8.84 0.81
C PHE A 117 10.43 -7.48 0.69
N GLY A 118 10.36 -6.66 1.76
CA GLY A 118 10.93 -5.32 1.75
C GLY A 118 10.28 -4.45 0.67
N GLU A 119 11.06 -3.59 0.06
CA GLU A 119 10.54 -2.69 -0.97
C GLU A 119 10.09 -3.41 -2.24
N GLU A 120 10.58 -4.64 -2.50
CA GLU A 120 10.12 -5.45 -3.64
C GLU A 120 8.66 -5.86 -3.50
N SER A 121 8.10 -5.79 -2.29
CA SER A 121 6.67 -6.03 -2.06
C SER A 121 5.80 -5.06 -2.87
N TYR A 122 6.22 -3.81 -3.01
CA TYR A 122 5.49 -2.81 -3.81
C TYR A 122 5.44 -3.18 -5.29
N LYS A 123 6.59 -3.58 -5.85
CA LYS A 123 6.67 -3.99 -7.26
C LYS A 123 5.82 -5.21 -7.53
N ALA A 124 5.92 -6.21 -6.65
CA ALA A 124 5.12 -7.44 -6.77
C ALA A 124 3.63 -7.12 -6.69
N ALA A 125 3.21 -6.30 -5.73
CA ALA A 125 1.82 -5.90 -5.58
C ALA A 125 1.29 -5.19 -6.84
N LEU A 126 2.07 -4.28 -7.39
CA LEU A 126 1.69 -3.55 -8.59
C LEU A 126 1.57 -4.48 -9.80
N GLU A 127 2.53 -5.37 -10.01
CA GLU A 127 2.47 -6.33 -11.11
C GLU A 127 1.26 -7.25 -11.02
N LEU A 128 0.97 -7.74 -9.82
CA LEU A 128 -0.21 -8.59 -9.60
C LEU A 128 -1.51 -7.84 -9.82
N LEU A 129 -1.59 -6.60 -9.36
CA LEU A 129 -2.77 -5.76 -9.57
C LEU A 129 -3.01 -5.50 -11.06
N VAL A 130 -1.95 -5.19 -11.80
CA VAL A 130 -2.05 -4.95 -13.24
C VAL A 130 -2.54 -6.20 -13.96
N GLN A 131 -2.02 -7.39 -13.60
CA GLN A 131 -2.52 -8.64 -14.14
C GLN A 131 -4.00 -8.86 -13.85
N TYR A 132 -4.41 -8.58 -12.63
CA TYR A 132 -5.82 -8.70 -12.21
C TYR A 132 -6.74 -7.81 -13.05
N ILE A 133 -6.33 -6.56 -13.26
CA ILE A 133 -7.12 -5.58 -14.01
C ILE A 133 -7.23 -5.97 -15.49
N ARG A 134 -6.15 -6.50 -16.08
CA ARG A 134 -6.09 -6.84 -17.51
C ARG A 134 -6.72 -8.18 -17.86
N ASN A 135 -7.03 -8.97 -16.86
CA ASN A 135 -7.77 -10.22 -17.06
C ASN A 135 -9.29 -9.97 -17.01
#